data_439f8436863eafb84178528189866ce4
#
_entry.id   439f8436863eafb84178528189866ce4
#
_cell.length_a   1.000
_cell.length_b   1.000
_cell.length_c   1.000
_cell.angle_alpha   90.00
_cell.angle_beta   90.00
_cell.angle_gamma   90.00
#
_symmetry.space_group_name_H-M   'P 1'
#
loop_
_entity.id
_entity.type
_entity.pdbx_description
1 polymer ?
#
loop_
_entity_poly.entity_id
_entity_poly.type
_entity_poly.pdbx_seq_one_letter_code
_entity_poly.pdbx_strand_id
1 'polypeptide(L)'
;MHPKLVEALGNPPKALKEDYTFECTAKLYEHQMVAWQQLITQKPPRSVLVSSGTGSGKTECFLVPILHDLAVEVEQRQNTPLTGVRAVFLYPLNALIKSQKDRLVASEPFNGRIRFCLYNGDTPDQGKSAWHSEVADRRTLRANPPPILVTNATMLEYMLVRSEDKPILDQSQGTLRWIVIDEAHSYIGSQAAELTLLLRRVLHAFGEVHFVATSATLGDSSETSRQQLKEFLADVAGVQTDRISVIFGSREVPELGSPALTN
;
A
#
# COMPACT_ATOMS: atom_id res chain seq x y z
N MET A 1 10.66 10.42 9.50
CA MET A 1 9.94 9.18 9.89
C MET A 1 9.46 9.32 11.32
N HIS A 2 8.23 8.89 11.64
CA HIS A 2 7.68 8.94 13.01
C HIS A 2 8.47 8.01 13.95
N PRO A 3 8.96 8.46 15.12
CA PRO A 3 9.86 7.68 15.98
C PRO A 3 9.27 6.32 16.41
N LYS A 4 8.01 6.30 16.86
CA LYS A 4 7.33 5.04 17.24
C LYS A 4 7.18 4.06 16.09
N LEU A 5 7.08 4.54 14.84
CA LEU A 5 7.03 3.66 13.67
C LEU A 5 8.39 3.01 13.42
N VAL A 6 9.48 3.76 13.54
CA VAL A 6 10.84 3.21 13.41
C VAL A 6 11.09 2.12 14.45
N GLU A 7 10.69 2.38 15.70
CA GLU A 7 10.78 1.40 16.78
C GLU A 7 9.93 0.16 16.49
N ALA A 8 8.69 0.34 16.03
CA ALA A 8 7.76 -0.74 15.72
C ALA A 8 8.26 -1.66 14.59
N LEU A 9 8.78 -1.06 13.52
CA LEU A 9 9.32 -1.80 12.38
C LEU A 9 10.60 -2.58 12.73
N GLY A 10 11.45 -2.02 13.60
CA GLY A 10 12.68 -2.68 14.07
C GLY A 10 12.47 -3.73 15.17
N ASN A 11 11.33 -3.65 15.88
CA ASN A 11 11.00 -4.56 16.99
C ASN A 11 9.57 -5.09 16.83
N PRO A 12 9.27 -5.89 15.79
CA PRO A 12 7.96 -6.48 15.63
C PRO A 12 7.61 -7.44 16.79
N PRO A 13 6.34 -7.80 16.98
CA PRO A 13 5.93 -8.81 17.95
C PRO A 13 6.76 -10.09 17.82
N LYS A 14 7.14 -10.70 18.95
CA LYS A 14 8.04 -11.88 18.98
C LYS A 14 7.60 -13.02 18.04
N ALA A 15 6.28 -13.22 17.89
CA ALA A 15 5.73 -14.25 17.01
C ALA A 15 5.99 -14.00 15.51
N LEU A 16 6.36 -12.79 15.12
CA LEU A 16 6.57 -12.38 13.73
C LEU A 16 8.01 -11.94 13.44
N LYS A 17 8.90 -12.00 14.43
CA LYS A 17 10.25 -11.47 14.30
C LYS A 17 11.06 -12.16 13.20
N GLU A 18 10.80 -13.44 12.96
CA GLU A 18 11.45 -14.23 11.90
C GLU A 18 10.80 -14.00 10.53
N ASP A 19 9.52 -13.64 10.49
CA ASP A 19 8.76 -13.48 9.25
C ASP A 19 8.89 -12.08 8.64
N TYR A 20 8.93 -11.04 9.50
CA TYR A 20 9.06 -9.66 9.05
C TYR A 20 9.72 -8.78 10.10
N THR A 21 10.89 -8.24 9.76
CA THR A 21 11.60 -7.21 10.52
C THR A 21 12.19 -6.20 9.56
N PHE A 22 12.00 -4.91 9.82
CA PHE A 22 12.59 -3.83 9.06
C PHE A 22 13.45 -2.96 10.00
N GLU A 23 14.71 -3.32 10.14
CA GLU A 23 15.62 -2.68 11.08
C GLU A 23 15.94 -1.24 10.67
N CYS A 24 16.08 -0.34 11.67
CA CYS A 24 16.46 1.05 11.43
C CYS A 24 17.87 1.21 10.83
N THR A 25 18.69 0.17 10.95
CA THR A 25 20.06 0.07 10.38
C THR A 25 20.07 -0.53 8.97
N ALA A 26 18.92 -1.03 8.49
CA ALA A 26 18.82 -1.61 7.15
C ALA A 26 19.18 -0.58 6.08
N LYS A 27 20.02 -0.98 5.14
CA LYS A 27 20.33 -0.16 3.97
C LYS A 27 19.12 -0.16 3.05
N LEU A 28 18.58 1.02 2.81
CA LEU A 28 17.47 1.21 1.87
C LEU A 28 17.97 1.08 0.44
N TYR A 29 17.15 0.48 -0.41
CA TYR A 29 17.34 0.59 -1.84
C TYR A 29 17.08 2.04 -2.31
N GLU A 30 17.76 2.46 -3.35
CA GLU A 30 17.60 3.82 -3.91
C GLU A 30 16.13 4.14 -4.25
N HIS A 31 15.43 3.20 -4.89
CA HIS A 31 14.01 3.38 -5.23
C HIS A 31 13.10 3.52 -3.99
N GLN A 32 13.44 2.90 -2.85
CA GLN A 32 12.72 3.10 -1.59
C GLN A 32 12.93 4.52 -1.06
N MET A 33 14.18 4.99 -1.05
CA MET A 33 14.50 6.36 -0.59
C MET A 33 13.77 7.41 -1.45
N VAL A 34 13.82 7.26 -2.77
CA VAL A 34 13.15 8.19 -3.70
C VAL A 34 11.63 8.15 -3.50
N ALA A 35 11.03 6.95 -3.35
CA ALA A 35 9.60 6.81 -3.08
C ALA A 35 9.20 7.50 -1.76
N TRP A 36 9.95 7.28 -0.69
CA TRP A 36 9.67 7.91 0.60
C TRP A 36 9.81 9.43 0.54
N GLN A 37 10.81 9.95 -0.19
CA GLN A 37 10.95 11.38 -0.40
C GLN A 37 9.72 11.97 -1.11
N GLN A 38 9.22 11.32 -2.15
CA GLN A 38 8.04 11.78 -2.90
C GLN A 38 6.75 11.72 -2.06
N LEU A 39 6.58 10.67 -1.24
CA LEU A 39 5.34 10.40 -0.52
C LEU A 39 5.28 11.09 0.85
N ILE A 40 6.42 11.33 1.52
CA ILE A 40 6.47 11.91 2.87
C ILE A 40 6.74 13.42 2.84
N THR A 41 7.67 13.88 2.00
CA THR A 41 8.17 15.27 2.08
C THR A 41 7.43 16.22 1.16
N GLN A 42 6.87 15.77 0.06
CA GLN A 42 6.11 16.63 -0.86
C GLN A 42 4.69 16.87 -0.34
N LYS A 43 4.21 18.11 -0.47
CA LYS A 43 2.84 18.50 -0.07
C LYS A 43 2.19 19.32 -1.19
N PRO A 44 1.10 18.83 -1.82
CA PRO A 44 0.54 17.48 -1.62
C PRO A 44 1.49 16.39 -2.12
N PRO A 45 1.40 15.16 -1.59
CA PRO A 45 2.17 14.03 -2.10
C PRO A 45 1.91 13.81 -3.59
N ARG A 46 2.90 13.32 -4.33
CA ARG A 46 2.70 12.92 -5.72
C ARG A 46 2.15 11.50 -5.78
N SER A 47 1.44 11.19 -6.86
CA SER A 47 1.18 9.79 -7.21
C SER A 47 2.48 9.16 -7.72
N VAL A 48 2.77 7.92 -7.29
CA VAL A 48 4.06 7.27 -7.56
C VAL A 48 3.83 5.90 -8.19
N LEU A 49 4.60 5.58 -9.24
CA LEU A 49 4.71 4.23 -9.77
C LEU A 49 6.12 3.72 -9.55
N VAL A 50 6.27 2.60 -8.83
CA VAL A 50 7.56 1.95 -8.57
C VAL A 50 7.66 0.71 -9.45
N SER A 51 8.63 0.70 -10.36
CA SER A 51 8.95 -0.43 -11.22
C SER A 51 10.31 -1.02 -10.82
N SER A 52 10.30 -2.22 -10.25
CA SER A 52 11.53 -2.91 -9.86
C SER A 52 11.31 -4.42 -9.78
N GLY A 53 12.39 -5.20 -9.80
CA GLY A 53 12.33 -6.66 -9.78
C GLY A 53 11.56 -7.23 -8.57
N THR A 54 11.21 -8.51 -8.66
CA THR A 54 10.61 -9.25 -7.54
C THR A 54 11.58 -9.31 -6.35
N GLY A 55 11.07 -9.19 -5.13
CA GLY A 55 11.90 -9.24 -3.91
C GLY A 55 12.73 -7.98 -3.64
N SER A 56 12.55 -6.90 -4.38
CA SER A 56 13.28 -5.64 -4.23
C SER A 56 12.72 -4.70 -3.15
N GLY A 57 11.77 -5.15 -2.32
CA GLY A 57 11.18 -4.30 -1.27
C GLY A 57 10.23 -3.22 -1.79
N LYS A 58 9.49 -3.49 -2.88
CA LYS A 58 8.47 -2.57 -3.41
C LYS A 58 7.37 -2.24 -2.40
N THR A 59 6.99 -3.21 -1.58
CA THR A 59 5.95 -3.03 -0.56
C THR A 59 6.34 -1.95 0.44
N GLU A 60 7.58 -1.90 0.86
CA GLU A 60 8.09 -0.90 1.79
C GLU A 60 8.10 0.51 1.18
N CYS A 61 8.11 0.64 -0.15
CA CYS A 61 8.03 1.94 -0.83
C CYS A 61 6.74 2.69 -0.50
N PHE A 62 5.63 1.99 -0.26
CA PHE A 62 4.34 2.61 0.07
C PHE A 62 3.90 2.35 1.51
N LEU A 63 4.15 1.15 2.04
CA LEU A 63 3.69 0.77 3.37
C LEU A 63 4.25 1.70 4.45
N VAL A 64 5.56 1.94 4.41
CA VAL A 64 6.24 2.77 5.41
C VAL A 64 5.78 4.24 5.36
N PRO A 65 5.69 4.92 4.19
CA PRO A 65 5.10 6.25 4.10
C PRO A 65 3.66 6.34 4.60
N ILE A 66 2.82 5.38 4.25
CA ILE A 66 1.42 5.36 4.68
C ILE A 66 1.31 5.15 6.20
N LEU A 67 2.05 4.20 6.77
CA LEU A 67 2.10 4.02 8.22
C LEU A 67 2.64 5.26 8.93
N HIS A 68 3.61 5.98 8.34
CA HIS A 68 4.10 7.24 8.87
C HIS A 68 3.01 8.30 8.90
N ASP A 69 2.26 8.48 7.82
CA ASP A 69 1.14 9.43 7.73
C ASP A 69 0.07 9.12 8.78
N LEU A 70 -0.29 7.85 8.95
CA LEU A 70 -1.25 7.41 9.97
C LEU A 70 -0.71 7.60 11.39
N ALA A 71 0.57 7.36 11.64
CA ALA A 71 1.19 7.57 12.95
C ALA A 71 1.18 9.04 13.35
N VAL A 72 1.45 9.95 12.41
CA VAL A 72 1.35 11.40 12.61
C VAL A 72 -0.09 11.81 12.91
N GLU A 73 -1.09 11.26 12.17
CA GLU A 73 -2.50 11.55 12.46
C GLU A 73 -2.92 11.07 13.86
N VAL A 74 -2.48 9.88 14.29
CA VAL A 74 -2.74 9.35 15.63
C VAL A 74 -2.19 10.30 16.69
N GLU A 75 -0.96 10.80 16.50
CA GLU A 75 -0.34 11.75 17.44
C GLU A 75 -1.11 13.08 17.49
N GLN A 76 -1.47 13.64 16.33
CA GLN A 76 -2.25 14.87 16.23
C GLN A 76 -3.64 14.75 16.88
N ARG A 77 -4.22 13.56 16.86
CA ARG A 77 -5.50 13.23 17.52
C ARG A 77 -5.35 12.77 18.97
N GLN A 78 -4.28 13.16 19.64
CA GLN A 78 -4.04 12.81 21.06
C GLN A 78 -4.08 11.29 21.31
N ASN A 79 -3.54 10.51 20.40
CA ASN A 79 -3.53 9.04 20.42
C ASN A 79 -4.90 8.37 20.40
N THR A 80 -5.93 9.02 19.87
CA THR A 80 -7.24 8.40 19.63
C THR A 80 -7.17 7.40 18.49
N PRO A 81 -7.81 6.21 18.60
CA PRO A 81 -7.90 5.25 17.52
C PRO A 81 -8.50 5.84 16.24
N LEU A 82 -7.90 5.52 15.09
CA LEU A 82 -8.41 5.97 13.81
C LEU A 82 -9.59 5.10 13.35
N THR A 83 -10.71 5.75 13.02
CA THR A 83 -11.89 5.14 12.42
C THR A 83 -12.15 5.73 11.04
N GLY A 84 -12.55 4.88 10.10
CA GLY A 84 -12.71 5.23 8.69
C GLY A 84 -11.44 4.92 7.88
N VAL A 85 -11.61 4.56 6.62
CA VAL A 85 -10.52 4.14 5.73
C VAL A 85 -9.70 5.36 5.27
N ARG A 86 -8.37 5.30 5.42
CA ARG A 86 -7.39 6.27 4.92
C ARG A 86 -6.62 5.71 3.73
N ALA A 87 -6.42 4.40 3.73
CA ALA A 87 -5.66 3.72 2.69
C ALA A 87 -6.38 2.45 2.24
N VAL A 88 -6.54 2.29 0.94
CA VAL A 88 -7.02 1.06 0.29
C VAL A 88 -5.85 0.45 -0.45
N PHE A 89 -5.55 -0.81 -0.15
CA PHE A 89 -4.53 -1.59 -0.87
C PHE A 89 -5.22 -2.61 -1.76
N LEU A 90 -5.03 -2.48 -3.07
CA LEU A 90 -5.60 -3.37 -4.08
C LEU A 90 -4.58 -4.39 -4.54
N TYR A 91 -4.91 -5.65 -4.35
CA TYR A 91 -4.14 -6.80 -4.82
C TYR A 91 -4.92 -7.58 -5.86
N PRO A 92 -4.28 -8.07 -6.93
CA PRO A 92 -4.98 -8.84 -7.96
C PRO A 92 -5.46 -10.22 -7.47
N LEU A 93 -4.81 -10.80 -6.46
CA LEU A 93 -5.09 -12.15 -5.95
C LEU A 93 -5.24 -12.18 -4.43
N ASN A 94 -6.18 -12.98 -3.94
CA ASN A 94 -6.41 -13.17 -2.49
C ASN A 94 -5.18 -13.72 -1.75
N ALA A 95 -4.35 -14.55 -2.42
CA ALA A 95 -3.13 -15.06 -1.82
C ALA A 95 -2.15 -13.93 -1.44
N LEU A 96 -2.05 -12.89 -2.28
CA LEU A 96 -1.22 -11.72 -2.01
C LEU A 96 -1.78 -10.88 -0.85
N ILE A 97 -3.10 -10.80 -0.70
CA ILE A 97 -3.75 -10.14 0.45
C ILE A 97 -3.29 -10.79 1.75
N LYS A 98 -3.32 -12.12 1.83
CA LYS A 98 -2.92 -12.88 3.03
C LYS A 98 -1.46 -12.66 3.39
N SER A 99 -0.56 -12.59 2.41
CA SER A 99 0.87 -12.40 2.63
C SER A 99 1.23 -11.02 3.20
N GLN A 100 0.32 -10.04 3.17
CA GLN A 100 0.56 -8.72 3.74
C GLN A 100 0.29 -8.63 5.24
N LYS A 101 -0.35 -9.66 5.82
CA LYS A 101 -0.74 -9.64 7.24
C LYS A 101 0.44 -9.35 8.16
N ASP A 102 1.54 -10.08 8.01
CA ASP A 102 2.69 -10.00 8.90
C ASP A 102 3.35 -8.61 8.86
N ARG A 103 3.40 -8.00 7.66
CA ARG A 103 3.87 -6.61 7.50
C ARG A 103 2.96 -5.59 8.18
N LEU A 104 1.64 -5.79 8.10
CA LEU A 104 0.67 -4.88 8.71
C LEU A 104 0.59 -5.02 10.22
N VAL A 105 0.86 -6.21 10.76
CA VAL A 105 0.97 -6.41 12.20
C VAL A 105 2.16 -5.65 12.81
N ALA A 106 3.09 -5.15 12.01
CA ALA A 106 4.09 -4.18 12.46
C ALA A 106 3.47 -2.91 13.09
N SER A 107 2.19 -2.62 12.83
CA SER A 107 1.43 -1.56 13.52
C SER A 107 0.92 -1.94 14.92
N GLU A 108 1.09 -3.18 15.38
CA GLU A 108 0.65 -3.66 16.70
C GLU A 108 1.17 -2.80 17.88
N PRO A 109 2.43 -2.27 17.86
CA PRO A 109 2.91 -1.36 18.90
C PRO A 109 2.10 -0.07 19.08
N PHE A 110 1.24 0.28 18.11
CA PHE A 110 0.26 1.36 18.24
C PHE A 110 -1.01 0.94 19.02
N ASN A 111 -1.05 -0.32 19.50
CA ASN A 111 -2.08 -0.86 20.39
C ASN A 111 -3.51 -0.57 19.88
N GLY A 112 -3.79 -0.99 18.66
CA GLY A 112 -5.10 -0.84 18.01
C GLY A 112 -5.48 0.58 17.58
N ARG A 113 -4.56 1.56 17.66
CA ARG A 113 -4.82 2.93 17.15
C ARG A 113 -4.70 2.99 15.64
N ILE A 114 -3.78 2.22 15.06
CA ILE A 114 -3.68 1.96 13.62
C ILE A 114 -4.09 0.52 13.41
N ARG A 115 -5.22 0.32 12.74
CA ARG A 115 -5.78 -1.02 12.47
C ARG A 115 -5.84 -1.27 10.98
N PHE A 116 -5.95 -2.54 10.62
CA PHE A 116 -6.18 -2.97 9.24
C PHE A 116 -7.22 -4.09 9.17
N CYS A 117 -7.82 -4.26 7.99
CA CYS A 117 -8.68 -5.40 7.67
C CYS A 117 -8.25 -6.00 6.33
N LEU A 118 -8.13 -7.33 6.29
CA LEU A 118 -8.01 -8.09 5.04
C LEU A 118 -9.44 -8.43 4.59
N TYR A 119 -9.99 -7.62 3.67
CA TYR A 119 -11.37 -7.74 3.22
C TYR A 119 -11.45 -8.40 1.85
N ASN A 120 -11.84 -9.67 1.85
CA ASN A 120 -12.02 -10.48 0.65
C ASN A 120 -13.20 -11.45 0.82
N GLY A 121 -13.38 -12.37 -0.15
CA GLY A 121 -14.44 -13.38 -0.10
C GLY A 121 -14.39 -14.29 1.13
N ASP A 122 -13.20 -14.54 1.66
CA ASP A 122 -12.97 -15.43 2.82
C ASP A 122 -13.19 -14.73 4.18
N THR A 123 -13.37 -13.40 4.21
CA THR A 123 -13.57 -12.66 5.46
C THR A 123 -14.88 -13.07 6.11
N PRO A 124 -14.88 -13.64 7.32
CA PRO A 124 -16.08 -14.13 7.98
C PRO A 124 -16.98 -12.99 8.45
N ASP A 125 -18.26 -13.27 8.68
CA ASP A 125 -19.21 -12.31 9.25
C ASP A 125 -18.90 -11.99 10.71
N GLN A 126 -18.39 -12.96 11.47
CA GLN A 126 -17.92 -12.82 12.86
C GLN A 126 -16.63 -13.58 13.05
N GLY A 127 -15.67 -12.96 13.71
CA GLY A 127 -14.35 -13.53 13.96
C GLY A 127 -13.63 -12.84 15.11
N LYS A 128 -12.50 -13.39 15.51
CA LYS A 128 -11.60 -12.79 16.48
C LYS A 128 -10.18 -12.78 15.92
N SER A 129 -9.45 -11.75 16.20
CA SER A 129 -8.02 -11.69 15.94
C SER A 129 -7.22 -11.83 17.24
N ALA A 130 -6.02 -12.37 17.12
CA ALA A 130 -5.01 -12.34 18.18
C ALA A 130 -4.32 -10.96 18.30
N TRP A 131 -4.49 -10.08 17.31
CA TRP A 131 -3.83 -8.78 17.21
C TRP A 131 -4.81 -7.64 17.39
N HIS A 132 -4.46 -6.62 18.20
CA HIS A 132 -5.28 -5.42 18.38
C HIS A 132 -5.35 -4.57 17.11
N SER A 133 -4.32 -4.69 16.26
CA SER A 133 -4.26 -4.00 14.97
C SER A 133 -5.13 -4.63 13.88
N GLU A 134 -5.61 -5.87 14.04
CA GLU A 134 -6.39 -6.57 13.02
C GLU A 134 -7.89 -6.53 13.29
N VAL A 135 -8.66 -6.12 12.30
CA VAL A 135 -10.12 -6.31 12.22
C VAL A 135 -10.38 -7.57 11.40
N ALA A 136 -10.83 -8.65 12.05
CA ALA A 136 -10.86 -9.99 11.46
C ALA A 136 -12.22 -10.37 10.87
N ASP A 137 -13.25 -9.52 10.96
CA ASP A 137 -14.62 -9.87 10.55
C ASP A 137 -15.39 -8.68 9.96
N ARG A 138 -16.43 -9.01 9.17
CA ARG A 138 -17.27 -8.04 8.47
C ARG A 138 -18.09 -7.17 9.39
N ARG A 139 -18.59 -7.73 10.49
CA ARG A 139 -19.43 -7.00 11.45
C ARG A 139 -18.63 -5.87 12.11
N THR A 140 -17.43 -6.18 12.58
CA THR A 140 -16.52 -5.20 13.18
C THR A 140 -16.07 -4.19 12.14
N LEU A 141 -15.73 -4.63 10.91
CA LEU A 141 -15.36 -3.75 9.79
C LEU A 141 -16.45 -2.71 9.50
N ARG A 142 -17.72 -3.14 9.42
CA ARG A 142 -18.87 -2.25 9.15
C ARG A 142 -19.16 -1.30 10.33
N ALA A 143 -19.01 -1.78 11.55
CA ALA A 143 -19.27 -0.97 12.74
C ALA A 143 -18.18 0.08 13.01
N ASN A 144 -16.93 -0.27 12.73
CA ASN A 144 -15.78 0.58 13.03
C ASN A 144 -14.64 0.34 12.01
N PRO A 145 -14.74 0.91 10.79
CA PRO A 145 -13.78 0.70 9.72
C PRO A 145 -12.36 1.08 10.13
N PRO A 146 -11.35 0.23 9.89
CA PRO A 146 -9.97 0.53 10.19
C PRO A 146 -9.38 1.51 9.16
N PRO A 147 -8.29 2.20 9.49
CA PRO A 147 -7.62 3.13 8.57
C PRO A 147 -6.99 2.44 7.35
N ILE A 148 -6.67 1.15 7.41
CA ILE A 148 -6.11 0.41 6.28
C ILE A 148 -7.08 -0.72 5.88
N LEU A 149 -7.49 -0.71 4.62
CA LEU A 149 -8.30 -1.77 4.02
C LEU A 149 -7.50 -2.45 2.90
N VAL A 150 -7.22 -3.74 3.06
CA VAL A 150 -6.53 -4.55 2.04
C VAL A 150 -7.58 -5.43 1.36
N THR A 151 -7.70 -5.30 0.05
CA THR A 151 -8.77 -5.94 -0.71
C THR A 151 -8.38 -6.21 -2.16
N ASN A 152 -9.30 -6.70 -2.96
CA ASN A 152 -9.18 -6.79 -4.42
C ASN A 152 -10.22 -5.90 -5.12
N ALA A 153 -10.08 -5.71 -6.42
CA ALA A 153 -10.97 -4.85 -7.20
C ALA A 153 -12.44 -5.30 -7.11
N THR A 154 -12.70 -6.61 -7.19
CA THR A 154 -14.05 -7.17 -7.10
C THR A 154 -14.72 -6.86 -5.77
N MET A 155 -14.01 -7.03 -4.65
CA MET A 155 -14.55 -6.73 -3.33
C MET A 155 -14.76 -5.24 -3.11
N LEU A 156 -13.86 -4.40 -3.63
CA LEU A 156 -14.03 -2.95 -3.59
C LEU A 156 -15.28 -2.52 -4.39
N GLU A 157 -15.52 -3.13 -5.55
CA GLU A 157 -16.73 -2.89 -6.32
C GLU A 157 -18.00 -3.30 -5.55
N TYR A 158 -17.99 -4.50 -4.94
CA TYR A 158 -19.09 -4.94 -4.09
C TYR A 158 -19.35 -3.99 -2.93
N MET A 159 -18.31 -3.49 -2.29
CA MET A 159 -18.42 -2.52 -1.18
C MET A 159 -19.12 -1.23 -1.62
N LEU A 160 -18.92 -0.79 -2.87
CA LEU A 160 -19.58 0.42 -3.40
C LEU A 160 -21.06 0.24 -3.70
N VAL A 161 -21.57 -1.00 -3.82
CA VAL A 161 -22.96 -1.26 -4.23
C VAL A 161 -23.79 -1.98 -3.16
N ARG A 162 -23.15 -2.69 -2.21
CA ARG A 162 -23.86 -3.42 -1.16
C ARG A 162 -24.35 -2.48 -0.07
N SER A 163 -25.63 -2.57 0.26
CA SER A 163 -26.24 -1.79 1.34
C SER A 163 -25.62 -2.06 2.71
N GLU A 164 -25.22 -3.33 2.95
CA GLU A 164 -24.58 -3.73 4.21
C GLU A 164 -23.21 -3.08 4.41
N ASP A 165 -22.49 -2.75 3.34
CA ASP A 165 -21.15 -2.15 3.40
C ASP A 165 -21.19 -0.62 3.41
N LYS A 166 -22.39 -0.01 3.22
CA LYS A 166 -22.59 1.44 3.27
C LYS A 166 -21.98 2.10 4.52
N PRO A 167 -22.09 1.53 5.74
CA PRO A 167 -21.46 2.13 6.93
C PRO A 167 -19.93 2.33 6.79
N ILE A 168 -19.23 1.48 6.02
CA ILE A 168 -17.80 1.63 5.77
C ILE A 168 -17.56 2.92 4.95
N LEU A 169 -18.38 3.14 3.90
CA LEU A 169 -18.29 4.30 3.03
C LEU A 169 -18.62 5.59 3.80
N ASP A 170 -19.74 5.59 4.52
CA ASP A 170 -20.24 6.75 5.26
C ASP A 170 -19.20 7.23 6.31
N GLN A 171 -18.58 6.29 7.05
CA GLN A 171 -17.55 6.60 8.05
C GLN A 171 -16.19 6.95 7.45
N SER A 172 -16.00 6.69 6.15
CA SER A 172 -14.74 6.95 5.45
C SER A 172 -14.77 8.19 4.56
N GLN A 173 -15.91 8.90 4.50
CA GLN A 173 -16.01 10.13 3.71
C GLN A 173 -15.02 11.18 4.20
N GLY A 174 -14.26 11.77 3.27
CA GLY A 174 -13.24 12.77 3.55
C GLY A 174 -12.00 12.27 4.31
N THR A 175 -11.89 10.94 4.53
CA THR A 175 -10.74 10.36 5.24
C THR A 175 -9.82 9.56 4.33
N LEU A 176 -10.31 9.03 3.21
CA LEU A 176 -9.50 8.29 2.24
C LEU A 176 -8.47 9.22 1.59
N ARG A 177 -7.20 8.84 1.66
CA ARG A 177 -6.07 9.62 1.11
C ARG A 177 -5.21 8.81 0.16
N TRP A 178 -5.18 7.50 0.31
CA TRP A 178 -4.25 6.63 -0.39
C TRP A 178 -4.96 5.48 -1.07
N ILE A 179 -4.63 5.25 -2.35
CA ILE A 179 -4.97 4.02 -3.06
C ILE A 179 -3.68 3.41 -3.57
N VAL A 180 -3.40 2.17 -3.14
CA VAL A 180 -2.26 1.39 -3.58
C VAL A 180 -2.75 0.33 -4.56
N ILE A 181 -2.11 0.25 -5.73
CA ILE A 181 -2.35 -0.77 -6.74
C ILE A 181 -1.08 -1.63 -6.82
N ASP A 182 -1.07 -2.72 -6.06
CA ASP A 182 0.09 -3.63 -6.08
C ASP A 182 0.01 -4.58 -7.28
N GLU A 183 1.18 -4.92 -7.84
CA GLU A 183 1.30 -5.72 -9.06
C GLU A 183 0.46 -5.16 -10.23
N ALA A 184 0.55 -3.84 -10.45
CA ALA A 184 -0.25 -3.10 -11.44
C ALA A 184 -0.14 -3.66 -12.87
N HIS A 185 0.97 -4.33 -13.20
CA HIS A 185 1.16 -5.03 -14.46
C HIS A 185 0.21 -6.22 -14.69
N SER A 186 -0.48 -6.68 -13.64
CA SER A 186 -1.50 -7.73 -13.75
C SER A 186 -2.81 -7.22 -14.36
N TYR A 187 -3.04 -5.91 -14.31
CA TYR A 187 -4.24 -5.28 -14.86
C TYR A 187 -3.97 -4.86 -16.31
N ILE A 188 -4.29 -5.73 -17.26
CA ILE A 188 -4.12 -5.51 -18.70
C ILE A 188 -5.45 -5.68 -19.44
N GLY A 189 -5.60 -5.04 -20.60
CA GLY A 189 -6.78 -5.17 -21.45
C GLY A 189 -8.07 -4.77 -20.72
N SER A 190 -9.07 -5.66 -20.72
CA SER A 190 -10.37 -5.40 -20.07
C SER A 190 -10.27 -5.16 -18.58
N GLN A 191 -9.35 -5.85 -17.88
CA GLN A 191 -9.15 -5.67 -16.45
C GLN A 191 -8.65 -4.28 -16.09
N ALA A 192 -7.79 -3.67 -16.92
CA ALA A 192 -7.37 -2.29 -16.73
C ALA A 192 -8.54 -1.30 -16.91
N ALA A 193 -9.40 -1.54 -17.93
CA ALA A 193 -10.59 -0.72 -18.15
C ALA A 193 -11.60 -0.82 -17.00
N GLU A 194 -11.84 -2.03 -16.49
CA GLU A 194 -12.70 -2.27 -15.33
C GLU A 194 -12.16 -1.58 -14.08
N LEU A 195 -10.86 -1.70 -13.81
CA LEU A 195 -10.20 -1.01 -12.70
C LEU A 195 -10.32 0.51 -12.83
N THR A 196 -10.13 1.05 -14.04
CA THR A 196 -10.28 2.48 -14.30
C THR A 196 -11.70 2.97 -13.95
N LEU A 197 -12.74 2.27 -14.40
CA LEU A 197 -14.12 2.61 -14.08
C LEU A 197 -14.40 2.52 -12.57
N LEU A 198 -13.89 1.48 -11.92
CA LEU A 198 -14.02 1.31 -10.48
C LEU A 198 -13.36 2.47 -9.72
N LEU A 199 -12.14 2.84 -10.08
CA LEU A 199 -11.43 3.93 -9.41
C LEU A 199 -12.10 5.30 -9.63
N ARG A 200 -12.69 5.55 -10.81
CA ARG A 200 -13.52 6.75 -11.04
C ARG A 200 -14.72 6.82 -10.09
N ARG A 201 -15.36 5.69 -9.82
CA ARG A 201 -16.46 5.60 -8.84
C ARG A 201 -15.95 5.84 -7.40
N VAL A 202 -14.78 5.31 -7.07
CA VAL A 202 -14.13 5.56 -5.76
C VAL A 202 -13.80 7.05 -5.59
N LEU A 203 -13.20 7.68 -6.61
CA LEU A 203 -12.91 9.12 -6.57
C LEU A 203 -14.18 9.98 -6.45
N HIS A 204 -15.27 9.57 -7.12
CA HIS A 204 -16.54 10.25 -6.98
C HIS A 204 -17.11 10.13 -5.56
N ALA A 205 -16.95 8.97 -4.91
CA ALA A 205 -17.47 8.73 -3.57
C ALA A 205 -16.62 9.38 -2.46
N PHE A 206 -15.30 9.46 -2.63
CA PHE A 206 -14.37 9.85 -1.55
C PHE A 206 -13.57 11.14 -1.84
N GLY A 207 -13.54 11.63 -3.06
CA GLY A 207 -12.77 12.80 -3.46
C GLY A 207 -11.34 12.49 -3.93
N GLU A 208 -10.47 13.49 -3.91
CA GLU A 208 -9.07 13.35 -4.37
C GLU A 208 -8.26 12.45 -3.44
N VAL A 209 -7.50 11.53 -4.06
CA VAL A 209 -6.58 10.62 -3.36
C VAL A 209 -5.22 10.59 -4.07
N HIS A 210 -4.21 10.09 -3.36
CA HIS A 210 -2.88 9.82 -3.92
C HIS A 210 -2.77 8.35 -4.28
N PHE A 211 -2.23 8.09 -5.47
CA PHE A 211 -2.05 6.72 -5.95
C PHE A 211 -0.60 6.28 -5.79
N VAL A 212 -0.43 5.03 -5.35
CA VAL A 212 0.85 4.34 -5.45
C VAL A 212 0.65 3.05 -6.22
N ALA A 213 1.36 2.88 -7.32
CA ALA A 213 1.35 1.63 -8.07
C ALA A 213 2.71 0.95 -7.97
N THR A 214 2.72 -0.39 -7.90
CA THR A 214 3.95 -1.17 -8.02
C THR A 214 3.88 -2.08 -9.23
N SER A 215 5.03 -2.37 -9.84
CA SER A 215 5.12 -3.29 -10.97
C SER A 215 6.42 -4.10 -10.91
N ALA A 216 6.32 -5.39 -11.19
CA ALA A 216 7.48 -6.26 -11.32
C ALA A 216 8.06 -6.27 -12.75
N THR A 217 7.35 -5.75 -13.73
CA THR A 217 7.88 -5.62 -15.08
C THR A 217 8.99 -4.59 -15.11
N LEU A 218 10.17 -5.08 -15.32
CA LEU A 218 11.34 -4.30 -15.69
C LEU A 218 11.14 -3.84 -17.14
N GLY A 219 10.40 -2.75 -17.34
CA GLY A 219 10.67 -1.93 -18.50
C GLY A 219 12.13 -1.49 -18.39
N ASP A 220 12.83 -1.35 -19.50
CA ASP A 220 14.08 -0.64 -19.47
C ASP A 220 13.82 0.75 -18.85
N SER A 221 14.80 1.36 -18.23
CA SER A 221 14.68 2.71 -17.64
C SER A 221 14.66 3.81 -18.70
N SER A 222 14.28 3.47 -19.95
CA SER A 222 14.18 4.41 -21.07
C SER A 222 13.10 5.46 -20.82
N GLU A 223 13.26 6.62 -21.43
CA GLU A 223 12.25 7.69 -21.32
C GLU A 223 10.91 7.25 -21.92
N THR A 224 10.92 6.39 -22.95
CA THR A 224 9.72 5.83 -23.55
C THR A 224 8.96 4.95 -22.56
N SER A 225 9.64 4.03 -21.87
CA SER A 225 9.04 3.18 -20.83
C SER A 225 8.53 4.00 -19.67
N ARG A 226 9.26 5.03 -19.26
CA ARG A 226 8.84 5.98 -18.22
C ARG A 226 7.54 6.67 -18.59
N GLN A 227 7.45 7.16 -19.82
CA GLN A 227 6.27 7.87 -20.31
C GLN A 227 5.06 6.93 -20.40
N GLN A 228 5.22 5.69 -20.90
CA GLN A 228 4.16 4.69 -20.94
C GLN A 228 3.62 4.34 -19.56
N LEU A 229 4.48 4.19 -18.55
CA LEU A 229 4.07 3.91 -17.18
C LEU A 229 3.35 5.12 -16.54
N LYS A 230 3.76 6.35 -16.85
CA LYS A 230 3.04 7.55 -16.43
C LYS A 230 1.64 7.61 -17.04
N GLU A 231 1.53 7.38 -18.34
CA GLU A 231 0.26 7.38 -19.05
C GLU A 231 -0.67 6.28 -18.51
N PHE A 232 -0.15 5.07 -18.32
CA PHE A 232 -0.91 3.99 -17.69
C PHE A 232 -1.49 4.40 -16.33
N LEU A 233 -0.68 4.93 -15.42
CA LEU A 233 -1.17 5.32 -14.09
C LEU A 233 -2.09 6.54 -14.19
N ALA A 234 -1.84 7.48 -15.10
CA ALA A 234 -2.71 8.62 -15.36
C ALA A 234 -4.11 8.19 -15.80
N ASP A 235 -4.17 7.25 -16.74
CA ASP A 235 -5.42 6.72 -17.27
C ASP A 235 -6.20 5.95 -16.21
N VAL A 236 -5.54 5.03 -15.52
CA VAL A 236 -6.17 4.20 -14.48
C VAL A 236 -6.62 5.04 -13.29
N ALA A 237 -5.78 5.93 -12.80
CA ALA A 237 -6.04 6.75 -11.62
C ALA A 237 -6.87 8.01 -11.92
N GLY A 238 -6.94 8.45 -13.18
CA GLY A 238 -7.62 9.70 -13.53
C GLY A 238 -6.92 10.96 -13.06
N VAL A 239 -5.58 10.93 -12.95
CA VAL A 239 -4.74 12.05 -12.54
C VAL A 239 -3.90 12.55 -13.72
N GLN A 240 -3.45 13.80 -13.65
CA GLN A 240 -2.60 14.36 -14.70
C GLN A 240 -1.18 13.75 -14.63
N THR A 241 -0.57 13.55 -15.79
CA THR A 241 0.75 12.89 -15.91
C THR A 241 1.88 13.65 -15.21
N ASP A 242 1.79 14.98 -15.12
CA ASP A 242 2.74 15.82 -14.41
C ASP A 242 2.71 15.64 -12.88
N ARG A 243 1.61 15.10 -12.34
CA ARG A 243 1.45 14.74 -10.92
C ARG A 243 1.96 13.33 -10.60
N ILE A 244 2.49 12.59 -11.58
CA ILE A 244 2.97 11.22 -11.42
C ILE A 244 4.49 11.19 -11.48
N SER A 245 5.11 10.49 -10.52
CA SER A 245 6.52 10.13 -10.53
C SER A 245 6.69 8.64 -10.80
N VAL A 246 7.54 8.30 -11.78
CA VAL A 246 7.93 6.91 -12.04
C VAL A 246 9.34 6.68 -11.51
N ILE A 247 9.48 5.66 -10.68
CA ILE A 247 10.72 5.29 -10.00
C ILE A 247 11.12 3.89 -10.47
N PHE A 248 12.33 3.76 -11.01
CA PHE A 248 12.88 2.46 -11.40
C PHE A 248 13.86 1.97 -10.32
N GLY A 249 13.77 0.67 -10.00
CA GLY A 249 14.83 0.00 -9.26
C GLY A 249 16.01 -0.32 -10.18
N SER A 250 17.21 0.05 -9.78
CA SER A 250 18.45 -0.37 -10.43
C SER A 250 18.93 -1.70 -9.86
N ARG A 251 19.45 -2.57 -10.70
CA ARG A 251 20.15 -3.79 -10.30
C ARG A 251 21.63 -3.60 -10.56
N GLU A 252 22.42 -3.51 -9.50
CA GLU A 252 23.87 -3.61 -9.65
C GLU A 252 24.22 -5.10 -9.85
N VAL A 253 24.81 -5.40 -10.99
CA VAL A 253 25.40 -6.72 -11.24
C VAL A 253 26.86 -6.63 -10.76
N PRO A 254 27.28 -7.40 -9.76
CA PRO A 254 28.67 -7.43 -9.34
C PRO A 254 29.57 -7.82 -10.53
N GLU A 255 30.59 -7.04 -10.82
CA GLU A 255 31.63 -7.46 -11.74
C GLU A 255 32.34 -8.68 -11.15
N LEU A 256 32.08 -9.83 -11.71
CA LEU A 256 32.85 -11.03 -11.39
C LEU A 256 34.27 -10.79 -11.95
N GLY A 257 35.22 -10.54 -11.07
CA GLY A 257 36.64 -10.44 -11.45
C GLY A 257 37.02 -11.64 -12.31
N SER A 258 37.71 -11.39 -13.42
CA SER A 258 38.22 -12.45 -14.29
C SER A 258 39.01 -13.43 -13.43
N PRO A 259 38.80 -14.76 -13.54
CA PRO A 259 39.59 -15.72 -12.81
C PRO A 259 41.07 -15.52 -13.22
N ALA A 260 41.94 -15.31 -12.21
CA ALA A 260 43.35 -15.26 -12.45
C ALA A 260 43.77 -16.60 -13.10
N LEU A 261 44.16 -16.54 -14.36
CA LEU A 261 44.83 -17.66 -15.01
C LEU A 261 46.16 -17.92 -14.26
N THR A 262 46.13 -18.86 -13.34
CA THR A 262 47.37 -19.42 -12.77
C THR A 262 48.01 -20.29 -13.84
N ASN A 263 49.13 -19.82 -14.39
CA ASN A 263 50.03 -20.61 -15.19
C ASN A 263 50.69 -21.72 -14.37
#